data_f7156c8f55fb0607bce9efe2aae38c47
#
_entry.id   f7156c8f55fb0607bce9efe2aae38c47
#
_cell.length_a   1.000
_cell.length_b   1.000
_cell.length_c   1.000
_cell.angle_alpha   90.00
_cell.angle_beta   90.00
_cell.angle_gamma   90.00
#
_symmetry.space_group_name_H-M   'P 1'
#
loop_
_entity.id
_entity.type
_entity.pdbx_description
1 polymer ?
#
loop_
_entity_poly.entity_id
_entity_poly.type
_entity_poly.pdbx_seq_one_letter_code
_entity_poly.pdbx_strand_id
1 'polypeptide(L)'
;NSNKAIEVKGSNIADDAEVDIWDYGNAEAQKFNIEYVDGYYKITARHTGKSLTVKDNNLTEGAEIVQATYKGLDSQKWIIRDSKINGLVISLMSNPALSITVEGNIVNGSKMVLSSTQNNNKQMFYFFTETEAERTVSNGKYELLIGASQEKSIEVAGSATVNNAKVGIWDYGHVSAQQFNIEYVNGYYKITAAHSDKSLTVQNDKIQSGS
;
A
#
# COMPACT_ATOMS: atom_id res chain seq x y z
N ASN A 1 -1.46 10.08 4.28
CA ASN A 1 -0.78 8.79 4.09
C ASN A 1 0.69 9.00 4.40
N SER A 2 1.23 8.29 5.40
CA SER A 2 2.67 8.26 5.61
C SER A 2 3.28 7.38 4.52
N ASN A 3 4.33 7.86 3.84
CA ASN A 3 5.10 7.04 2.89
C ASN A 3 6.07 6.12 3.67
N LYS A 4 5.54 5.36 4.64
CA LYS A 4 6.32 4.47 5.52
C LYS A 4 5.99 3.02 5.21
N ALA A 5 7.01 2.17 5.29
CA ALA A 5 6.88 0.72 5.20
C ALA A 5 7.37 0.06 6.49
N ILE A 6 6.81 -1.10 6.81
CA ILE A 6 7.39 -1.99 7.82
C ILE A 6 8.72 -2.51 7.26
N GLU A 7 9.75 -2.55 8.08
CA GLU A 7 11.03 -3.15 7.70
C GLU A 7 11.70 -3.91 8.84
N VAL A 8 12.60 -4.81 8.47
CA VAL A 8 13.58 -5.33 9.42
C VAL A 8 14.70 -4.31 9.52
N LYS A 9 14.82 -3.69 10.67
CA LYS A 9 15.72 -2.58 10.96
C LYS A 9 17.14 -2.80 10.49
N GLY A 10 17.62 -1.87 9.66
CA GLY A 10 18.98 -1.91 9.13
C GLY A 10 19.30 -3.16 8.30
N SER A 11 18.31 -3.83 7.72
CA SER A 11 18.46 -5.10 6.98
C SER A 11 19.18 -6.19 7.79
N ASN A 12 19.03 -6.18 9.11
CA ASN A 12 19.68 -7.14 10.02
C ASN A 12 19.19 -8.56 9.70
N ILE A 13 20.12 -9.53 9.68
CA ILE A 13 19.83 -10.94 9.35
C ILE A 13 19.69 -11.86 10.56
N ALA A 14 19.94 -11.37 11.78
CA ALA A 14 19.88 -12.17 12.99
C ALA A 14 18.44 -12.50 13.42
N ASP A 15 18.26 -13.54 14.24
CA ASP A 15 17.06 -13.70 15.04
C ASP A 15 16.97 -12.55 16.05
N ASP A 16 15.74 -12.22 16.46
CA ASP A 16 15.41 -11.09 17.35
C ASP A 16 15.76 -9.69 16.80
N ALA A 17 16.08 -9.59 15.50
CA ALA A 17 16.24 -8.30 14.88
C ALA A 17 14.92 -7.51 14.92
N GLU A 18 15.00 -6.26 15.39
CA GLU A 18 13.87 -5.35 15.56
C GLU A 18 13.16 -5.10 14.22
N VAL A 19 11.85 -5.02 14.28
CA VAL A 19 11.00 -4.57 13.17
C VAL A 19 10.48 -3.17 13.50
N ASP A 20 10.70 -2.24 12.59
CA ASP A 20 10.29 -0.85 12.72
C ASP A 20 9.59 -0.35 11.45
N ILE A 21 9.35 0.94 11.36
CA ILE A 21 8.90 1.59 10.13
C ILE A 21 9.94 2.59 9.63
N TRP A 22 10.10 2.65 8.32
CA TRP A 22 11.00 3.58 7.64
C TRP A 22 10.37 4.12 6.35
N ASP A 23 10.96 5.18 5.79
CA ASP A 23 10.54 5.67 4.49
C ASP A 23 10.59 4.53 3.46
N TYR A 24 9.53 4.38 2.67
CA TYR A 24 9.49 3.36 1.64
C TYR A 24 10.55 3.66 0.57
N GLY A 25 11.55 2.81 0.49
CA GLY A 25 12.68 2.91 -0.44
C GLY A 25 12.80 1.67 -1.34
N ASN A 26 11.79 0.80 -1.38
CA ASN A 26 11.82 -0.47 -2.12
C ASN A 26 12.98 -1.40 -1.70
N ALA A 27 13.48 -1.26 -0.47
CA ALA A 27 14.55 -2.08 0.08
C ALA A 27 14.07 -3.53 0.32
N GLU A 28 15.00 -4.51 0.21
CA GLU A 28 14.66 -5.92 0.46
C GLU A 28 14.16 -6.17 1.90
N ALA A 29 14.63 -5.37 2.88
CA ALA A 29 14.17 -5.44 4.25
C ALA A 29 12.71 -4.97 4.44
N GLN A 30 12.14 -4.28 3.44
CA GLN A 30 10.75 -3.81 3.43
C GLN A 30 9.79 -4.77 2.69
N LYS A 31 10.30 -5.92 2.26
CA LYS A 31 9.55 -6.90 1.47
C LYS A 31 9.30 -8.16 2.26
N PHE A 32 8.05 -8.60 2.27
CA PHE A 32 7.61 -9.75 3.03
C PHE A 32 6.83 -10.72 2.14
N ASN A 33 7.10 -12.01 2.32
CA ASN A 33 6.23 -13.05 1.78
C ASN A 33 5.10 -13.32 2.77
N ILE A 34 3.87 -13.36 2.28
CA ILE A 34 2.68 -13.65 3.06
C ILE A 34 2.07 -14.93 2.53
N GLU A 35 2.02 -15.96 3.35
CA GLU A 35 1.54 -17.29 3.01
C GLU A 35 0.38 -17.67 3.94
N TYR A 36 -0.75 -18.10 3.35
CA TYR A 36 -1.85 -18.65 4.13
C TYR A 36 -1.61 -20.14 4.39
N VAL A 37 -1.56 -20.52 5.65
CA VAL A 37 -1.23 -21.89 6.11
C VAL A 37 -2.21 -22.29 7.19
N ASP A 38 -3.00 -23.34 6.96
CA ASP A 38 -3.86 -23.97 7.98
C ASP A 38 -4.66 -23.01 8.88
N GLY A 39 -5.24 -21.98 8.28
CA GLY A 39 -6.13 -21.04 8.97
C GLY A 39 -5.46 -19.77 9.51
N TYR A 40 -4.17 -19.57 9.27
CA TYR A 40 -3.44 -18.35 9.65
C TYR A 40 -2.51 -17.88 8.53
N TYR A 41 -1.98 -16.67 8.67
CA TYR A 41 -0.94 -16.14 7.81
C TYR A 41 0.44 -16.26 8.48
N LYS A 42 1.40 -16.85 7.75
CA LYS A 42 2.82 -16.78 8.03
C LYS A 42 3.39 -15.60 7.23
N ILE A 43 4.05 -14.68 7.90
CA ILE A 43 4.66 -13.49 7.29
C ILE A 43 6.17 -13.61 7.46
N THR A 44 6.94 -13.65 6.37
CA THR A 44 8.40 -13.80 6.41
C THR A 44 9.10 -12.67 5.67
N ALA A 45 10.15 -12.11 6.27
CA ALA A 45 11.00 -11.12 5.61
C ALA A 45 11.71 -11.77 4.40
N ARG A 46 11.59 -11.19 3.21
CA ARG A 46 12.08 -11.80 1.97
C ARG A 46 13.60 -12.01 1.97
N HIS A 47 14.36 -11.04 2.48
CA HIS A 47 15.83 -11.09 2.48
C HIS A 47 16.44 -12.12 3.43
N THR A 48 15.68 -12.60 4.45
CA THR A 48 16.17 -13.55 5.45
C THR A 48 15.40 -14.86 5.49
N GLY A 49 14.17 -14.88 5.00
CA GLY A 49 13.24 -16.01 5.19
C GLY A 49 12.72 -16.17 6.63
N LYS A 50 13.10 -15.25 7.54
CA LYS A 50 12.67 -15.30 8.95
C LYS A 50 11.26 -14.73 9.11
N SER A 51 10.53 -15.28 10.09
CA SER A 51 9.13 -14.92 10.34
C SER A 51 9.01 -13.67 11.19
N LEU A 52 8.03 -12.85 10.86
CA LEU A 52 7.53 -11.80 11.74
C LEU A 52 7.02 -12.46 13.02
N THR A 53 7.54 -12.06 14.16
CA THR A 53 7.42 -12.79 15.43
C THR A 53 7.22 -11.82 16.58
N VAL A 54 6.35 -12.16 17.52
CA VAL A 54 6.33 -11.48 18.82
C VAL A 54 7.49 -11.98 19.65
N LYS A 55 8.36 -11.07 20.08
CA LYS A 55 9.58 -11.38 20.82
C LYS A 55 9.30 -12.21 22.06
N ASP A 56 10.19 -13.17 22.33
CA ASP A 56 10.14 -14.08 23.49
C ASP A 56 8.82 -14.86 23.64
N ASN A 57 8.02 -14.97 22.58
CA ASN A 57 6.67 -15.53 22.62
C ASN A 57 5.77 -14.84 23.70
N ASN A 58 6.03 -13.57 23.97
CA ASN A 58 5.29 -12.77 24.96
C ASN A 58 4.01 -12.17 24.32
N LEU A 59 2.91 -12.92 24.34
CA LEU A 59 1.65 -12.57 23.67
C LEU A 59 0.83 -11.52 24.44
N THR A 60 1.49 -10.51 25.01
CA THR A 60 0.85 -9.42 25.78
C THR A 60 0.98 -8.08 25.11
N GLU A 61 0.16 -7.12 25.53
CA GLU A 61 0.25 -5.74 25.09
C GLU A 61 1.63 -5.13 25.39
N GLY A 62 2.19 -4.37 24.45
CA GLY A 62 3.51 -3.77 24.54
C GLY A 62 4.66 -4.69 24.08
N ALA A 63 4.41 -5.96 23.80
CA ALA A 63 5.46 -6.87 23.33
C ALA A 63 5.98 -6.44 21.96
N GLU A 64 7.33 -6.44 21.81
CA GLU A 64 8.01 -6.03 20.58
C GLU A 64 7.78 -7.03 19.43
N ILE A 65 7.71 -6.52 18.21
CA ILE A 65 7.72 -7.33 16.99
C ILE A 65 9.16 -7.40 16.47
N VAL A 66 9.62 -8.61 16.19
CA VAL A 66 10.95 -8.91 15.67
C VAL A 66 10.84 -9.88 14.50
N GLN A 67 11.95 -10.13 13.80
CA GLN A 67 12.05 -11.33 12.97
C GLN A 67 12.72 -12.47 13.74
N ALA A 68 12.29 -13.70 13.54
CA ALA A 68 12.94 -14.89 14.08
C ALA A 68 12.74 -16.11 13.17
N THR A 69 13.61 -17.11 13.33
CA THR A 69 13.43 -18.39 12.65
C THR A 69 12.04 -18.96 12.93
N TYR A 70 11.33 -19.37 11.86
CA TYR A 70 9.98 -19.91 12.01
C TYR A 70 9.99 -21.25 12.74
N LYS A 71 9.23 -21.35 13.82
CA LYS A 71 9.08 -22.57 14.66
C LYS A 71 7.62 -22.98 14.85
N GLY A 72 6.67 -22.30 14.18
CA GLY A 72 5.24 -22.57 14.30
C GLY A 72 4.63 -22.17 15.64
N LEU A 73 5.26 -21.25 16.37
CA LEU A 73 4.78 -20.71 17.63
C LEU A 73 3.57 -19.80 17.42
N ASP A 74 2.75 -19.61 18.45
CA ASP A 74 1.59 -18.69 18.38
C ASP A 74 2.02 -17.25 18.13
N SER A 75 3.21 -16.85 18.58
CA SER A 75 3.84 -15.56 18.27
C SER A 75 4.18 -15.32 16.79
N GLN A 76 4.04 -16.35 15.94
CA GLN A 76 4.38 -16.33 14.51
C GLN A 76 3.17 -16.56 13.60
N LYS A 77 1.96 -16.64 14.19
CA LYS A 77 0.72 -16.91 13.47
C LYS A 77 -0.17 -15.67 13.50
N TRP A 78 -0.55 -15.20 12.32
CA TRP A 78 -1.25 -13.95 12.15
C TRP A 78 -2.60 -14.12 11.50
N ILE A 79 -3.52 -13.21 11.80
CA ILE A 79 -4.76 -13.01 11.07
C ILE A 79 -4.67 -11.64 10.39
N ILE A 80 -5.02 -11.58 9.11
CA ILE A 80 -5.09 -10.33 8.35
C ILE A 80 -6.57 -10.07 8.02
N ARG A 81 -7.07 -8.90 8.42
CA ARG A 81 -8.48 -8.53 8.25
C ARG A 81 -8.63 -7.11 7.71
N ASP A 82 -9.71 -6.88 6.98
CA ASP A 82 -10.13 -5.54 6.59
C ASP A 82 -10.47 -4.71 7.84
N SER A 83 -9.93 -3.51 7.97
CA SER A 83 -10.24 -2.57 9.04
C SER A 83 -11.66 -2.01 8.95
N LYS A 84 -12.34 -2.15 7.80
CA LYS A 84 -13.64 -1.56 7.45
C LYS A 84 -13.65 -0.02 7.37
N ILE A 85 -12.52 0.60 7.56
CA ILE A 85 -12.34 2.05 7.42
C ILE A 85 -11.49 2.33 6.20
N ASN A 86 -10.27 1.81 6.19
CA ASN A 86 -9.33 1.85 5.05
C ASN A 86 -8.05 1.10 5.44
N GLY A 87 -7.65 0.08 4.67
CA GLY A 87 -6.46 -0.75 4.94
C GLY A 87 -6.73 -2.04 5.72
N LEU A 88 -5.67 -2.78 5.98
CA LEU A 88 -5.69 -4.10 6.62
C LEU A 88 -5.07 -4.04 8.02
N VAL A 89 -5.58 -4.85 8.94
CA VAL A 89 -5.07 -5.00 10.30
C VAL A 89 -4.46 -6.40 10.43
N ILE A 90 -3.28 -6.48 11.04
CA ILE A 90 -2.56 -7.73 11.31
C ILE A 90 -2.66 -8.00 12.81
N SER A 91 -3.37 -9.06 13.19
CA SER A 91 -3.61 -9.43 14.59
C SER A 91 -3.03 -10.81 14.90
N LEU A 92 -2.74 -11.11 16.16
CA LEU A 92 -2.40 -12.47 16.59
C LEU A 92 -3.56 -13.43 16.30
N MET A 93 -3.29 -14.61 15.79
CA MET A 93 -4.29 -15.65 15.62
C MET A 93 -4.84 -16.13 16.97
N SER A 94 -3.98 -16.37 17.94
CA SER A 94 -4.35 -16.87 19.28
C SER A 94 -5.05 -15.84 20.15
N ASN A 95 -4.88 -14.54 19.86
CA ASN A 95 -5.56 -13.42 20.53
C ASN A 95 -5.86 -12.28 19.55
N PRO A 96 -6.96 -12.34 18.79
CA PRO A 96 -7.30 -11.33 17.79
C PRO A 96 -7.61 -9.93 18.34
N ALA A 97 -7.68 -9.78 19.66
CA ALA A 97 -7.80 -8.47 20.30
C ALA A 97 -6.48 -7.70 20.33
N LEU A 98 -5.35 -8.36 20.00
CA LEU A 98 -4.03 -7.73 19.90
C LEU A 98 -3.57 -7.67 18.44
N SER A 99 -3.14 -6.48 18.02
CA SER A 99 -2.69 -6.20 16.65
C SER A 99 -1.32 -5.57 16.62
N ILE A 100 -0.60 -5.78 15.52
CA ILE A 100 0.65 -5.07 15.24
C ILE A 100 0.34 -3.57 15.15
N THR A 101 1.12 -2.78 15.88
CA THR A 101 0.89 -1.33 16.06
C THR A 101 2.22 -0.60 15.97
N VAL A 102 2.25 0.55 15.32
CA VAL A 102 3.38 1.48 15.40
C VAL A 102 3.40 2.12 16.78
N GLU A 103 4.48 1.94 17.53
CA GLU A 103 4.66 2.56 18.83
C GLU A 103 4.90 4.08 18.72
N GLY A 104 4.25 4.86 19.56
CA GLY A 104 4.44 6.31 19.58
C GLY A 104 3.97 7.01 18.31
N ASN A 105 4.78 7.86 17.70
CA ASN A 105 4.49 8.59 16.47
C ASN A 105 4.86 7.77 15.23
N ILE A 106 4.22 8.05 14.09
CA ILE A 106 4.54 7.42 12.79
C ILE A 106 5.74 8.16 12.18
N VAL A 107 6.95 7.85 12.65
CA VAL A 107 8.22 8.42 12.17
C VAL A 107 9.24 7.31 11.89
N ASN A 108 10.30 7.61 11.15
CA ASN A 108 11.38 6.64 10.90
C ASN A 108 11.95 6.09 12.20
N GLY A 109 12.11 4.78 12.29
CA GLY A 109 12.63 4.08 13.45
C GLY A 109 11.61 3.81 14.57
N SER A 110 10.32 4.16 14.38
CA SER A 110 9.29 3.78 15.35
C SER A 110 9.09 2.28 15.34
N LYS A 111 9.18 1.67 16.50
CA LYS A 111 9.06 0.21 16.68
C LYS A 111 7.66 -0.29 16.37
N MET A 112 7.60 -1.56 16.07
CA MET A 112 6.35 -2.29 15.98
C MET A 112 6.14 -3.10 17.26
N VAL A 113 4.96 -2.98 17.85
CA VAL A 113 4.56 -3.67 19.08
C VAL A 113 3.17 -4.30 18.93
N LEU A 114 2.82 -5.19 19.85
CA LEU A 114 1.42 -5.59 20.05
C LEU A 114 0.66 -4.53 20.83
N SER A 115 -0.53 -4.18 20.41
CA SER A 115 -1.45 -3.34 21.20
C SER A 115 -2.91 -3.75 20.95
N SER A 116 -3.77 -3.37 21.87
CA SER A 116 -5.22 -3.57 21.73
C SER A 116 -5.72 -3.05 20.38
N THR A 117 -6.51 -3.85 19.68
CA THR A 117 -7.01 -3.53 18.33
C THR A 117 -8.00 -2.38 18.39
N GLN A 118 -7.67 -1.25 17.78
CA GLN A 118 -8.45 -0.02 17.73
C GLN A 118 -8.81 0.44 16.30
N ASN A 119 -8.30 -0.26 15.29
CA ASN A 119 -8.48 0.10 13.87
C ASN A 119 -8.11 1.57 13.56
N ASN A 120 -7.04 2.08 14.16
CA ASN A 120 -6.54 3.42 13.93
C ASN A 120 -5.37 3.42 12.91
N ASN A 121 -4.89 4.60 12.52
CA ASN A 121 -3.85 4.75 11.49
C ASN A 121 -2.50 4.11 11.86
N LYS A 122 -2.24 3.78 13.13
CA LYS A 122 -1.03 3.08 13.58
C LYS A 122 -1.10 1.56 13.43
N GLN A 123 -2.30 1.03 13.14
CA GLN A 123 -2.59 -0.39 13.00
C GLN A 123 -3.06 -0.77 11.60
N MET A 124 -3.19 0.19 10.70
CA MET A 124 -3.68 -0.05 9.34
C MET A 124 -2.52 -0.06 8.34
N PHE A 125 -2.44 -1.15 7.57
CA PHE A 125 -1.40 -1.40 6.58
C PHE A 125 -2.02 -1.58 5.19
N TYR A 126 -1.25 -1.20 4.17
CA TYR A 126 -1.56 -1.45 2.77
C TYR A 126 -0.54 -2.42 2.21
N PHE A 127 -1.01 -3.44 1.51
CA PHE A 127 -0.14 -4.44 0.90
C PHE A 127 -0.02 -4.15 -0.60
N PHE A 128 1.20 -4.09 -1.07
CA PHE A 128 1.51 -3.97 -2.49
C PHE A 128 2.32 -5.19 -2.91
N THR A 129 1.94 -5.82 -4.02
CA THR A 129 2.72 -6.92 -4.58
C THR A 129 3.81 -6.38 -5.48
N GLU A 130 5.00 -7.01 -5.47
CA GLU A 130 6.08 -6.70 -6.42
C GLU A 130 5.83 -7.28 -7.82
N THR A 131 5.17 -8.43 -7.88
CA THR A 131 4.66 -8.91 -9.15
C THR A 131 3.70 -7.86 -9.64
N GLU A 132 3.93 -7.40 -10.89
CA GLU A 132 3.05 -6.51 -11.63
C GLU A 132 1.66 -6.58 -11.05
N ALA A 133 1.25 -5.53 -10.33
CA ALA A 133 -0.12 -5.42 -9.83
C ALA A 133 -0.97 -5.91 -10.99
N GLU A 134 -1.78 -6.94 -10.78
CA GLU A 134 -2.57 -7.54 -11.86
C GLU A 134 -3.10 -6.37 -12.65
N ARG A 135 -2.65 -6.23 -13.90
CA ARG A 135 -2.98 -5.09 -14.71
C ARG A 135 -4.48 -5.03 -14.80
N THR A 136 -5.10 -4.30 -13.89
CA THR A 136 -6.56 -4.14 -13.88
C THR A 136 -7.01 -3.48 -15.17
N VAL A 137 -6.09 -2.73 -15.81
CA VAL A 137 -6.32 -2.05 -17.09
C VAL A 137 -5.16 -2.38 -18.04
N SER A 138 -5.45 -2.99 -19.19
CA SER A 138 -4.45 -3.23 -20.24
C SER A 138 -3.96 -1.92 -20.83
N ASN A 139 -2.73 -1.91 -21.39
CA ASN A 139 -2.27 -0.75 -22.16
C ASN A 139 -3.21 -0.52 -23.36
N GLY A 140 -3.62 0.72 -23.57
CA GLY A 140 -4.57 1.03 -24.64
C GLY A 140 -5.12 2.45 -24.58
N LYS A 141 -6.01 2.72 -25.53
CA LYS A 141 -6.74 3.99 -25.61
C LYS A 141 -8.11 3.80 -24.96
N TYR A 142 -8.48 4.71 -24.07
CA TYR A 142 -9.67 4.64 -23.24
C TYR A 142 -10.41 5.98 -23.21
N GLU A 143 -11.69 5.91 -22.97
CA GLU A 143 -12.57 7.02 -22.61
C GLU A 143 -12.95 6.82 -21.13
N LEU A 144 -12.71 7.84 -20.29
CA LEU A 144 -12.85 7.73 -18.84
C LEU A 144 -14.21 8.28 -18.41
N LEU A 145 -15.18 7.40 -18.27
CA LEU A 145 -16.55 7.75 -17.87
C LEU A 145 -16.68 7.90 -16.36
N ILE A 146 -17.56 8.76 -15.90
CA ILE A 146 -17.88 8.92 -14.49
C ILE A 146 -18.86 7.83 -14.07
N GLY A 147 -18.48 7.01 -13.07
CA GLY A 147 -19.29 5.87 -12.63
C GLY A 147 -20.70 6.21 -12.15
N ALA A 148 -20.94 7.44 -11.67
CA ALA A 148 -22.27 7.90 -11.28
C ALA A 148 -23.16 8.29 -12.48
N SER A 149 -22.56 8.57 -13.64
CA SER A 149 -23.27 8.89 -14.89
C SER A 149 -22.40 8.53 -16.08
N GLN A 150 -22.80 7.54 -16.84
CA GLN A 150 -22.10 7.13 -18.08
C GLN A 150 -22.28 8.18 -19.21
N GLU A 151 -23.06 9.21 -18.98
CA GLU A 151 -23.24 10.36 -19.90
C GLU A 151 -22.18 11.44 -19.72
N LYS A 152 -21.27 11.29 -18.76
CA LYS A 152 -20.20 12.23 -18.46
C LYS A 152 -18.84 11.55 -18.53
N SER A 153 -17.86 12.24 -19.09
CA SER A 153 -16.48 11.75 -19.15
C SER A 153 -15.50 12.83 -18.72
N ILE A 154 -14.27 12.39 -18.41
CA ILE A 154 -13.13 13.28 -18.24
C ILE A 154 -12.74 13.82 -19.62
N GLU A 155 -12.45 15.14 -19.68
CA GLU A 155 -12.12 15.84 -20.93
C GLU A 155 -11.02 16.86 -20.71
N VAL A 156 -10.12 17.00 -21.69
CA VAL A 156 -9.21 18.14 -21.78
C VAL A 156 -9.97 19.33 -22.34
N ALA A 157 -10.18 20.37 -21.54
CA ALA A 157 -11.01 21.53 -21.88
C ALA A 157 -10.63 22.16 -23.24
N GLY A 158 -11.62 22.28 -24.10
CA GLY A 158 -11.46 22.90 -25.42
C GLY A 158 -10.50 22.17 -26.36
N SER A 159 -10.26 20.86 -26.13
CA SER A 159 -9.29 20.06 -26.89
C SER A 159 -7.89 20.67 -26.93
N ALA A 160 -7.49 21.39 -25.88
CA ALA A 160 -6.23 22.11 -25.83
C ALA A 160 -5.02 21.14 -25.87
N THR A 161 -4.01 21.52 -26.64
CA THR A 161 -2.77 20.73 -26.82
C THR A 161 -1.55 21.33 -26.10
N VAL A 162 -1.77 22.39 -25.32
CA VAL A 162 -0.71 23.10 -24.58
C VAL A 162 -0.51 22.53 -23.18
N ASN A 163 0.65 22.81 -22.57
CA ASN A 163 0.87 22.49 -21.16
C ASN A 163 -0.09 23.27 -20.26
N ASN A 164 -0.42 22.70 -19.10
CA ASN A 164 -1.35 23.28 -18.13
C ASN A 164 -2.79 23.46 -18.65
N ALA A 165 -3.17 22.77 -19.73
CA ALA A 165 -4.56 22.67 -20.15
C ALA A 165 -5.40 22.07 -19.01
N LYS A 166 -6.55 22.68 -18.72
CA LYS A 166 -7.45 22.20 -17.67
C LYS A 166 -8.11 20.89 -18.11
N VAL A 167 -8.27 20.00 -17.15
CA VAL A 167 -9.05 18.77 -17.30
C VAL A 167 -10.29 18.87 -16.43
N GLY A 168 -11.41 18.47 -16.93
CA GLY A 168 -12.70 18.56 -16.25
C GLY A 168 -13.64 17.44 -16.65
N ILE A 169 -14.90 17.57 -16.24
CA ILE A 169 -15.99 16.65 -16.59
C ILE A 169 -16.89 17.33 -17.61
N TRP A 170 -17.20 16.62 -18.69
CA TRP A 170 -18.07 17.12 -19.76
C TRP A 170 -19.03 16.05 -20.25
N ASP A 171 -20.00 16.44 -21.08
CA ASP A 171 -20.90 15.48 -21.71
C ASP A 171 -20.10 14.51 -22.58
N TYR A 172 -20.42 13.22 -22.47
CA TYR A 172 -19.73 12.19 -23.23
C TYR A 172 -20.13 12.27 -24.72
N GLY A 173 -19.17 12.60 -25.55
CA GLY A 173 -19.39 12.86 -26.98
C GLY A 173 -18.43 12.10 -27.91
N HIS A 174 -17.67 11.13 -27.42
CA HIS A 174 -16.67 10.38 -28.19
C HIS A 174 -15.64 11.26 -28.92
N VAL A 175 -15.35 12.43 -28.38
CA VAL A 175 -14.38 13.36 -28.98
C VAL A 175 -12.94 13.03 -28.57
N SER A 176 -11.97 13.44 -29.39
CA SER A 176 -10.55 13.14 -29.13
C SER A 176 -10.03 13.68 -27.79
N ALA A 177 -10.61 14.78 -27.30
CA ALA A 177 -10.29 15.36 -25.99
C ALA A 177 -10.73 14.51 -24.80
N GLN A 178 -11.58 13.51 -25.01
CA GLN A 178 -12.06 12.54 -24.03
C GLN A 178 -11.32 11.21 -24.11
N GLN A 179 -10.34 11.08 -25.00
CA GLN A 179 -9.56 9.86 -25.21
C GLN A 179 -8.19 9.98 -24.55
N PHE A 180 -7.84 8.96 -23.77
CA PHE A 180 -6.60 8.88 -23.04
C PHE A 180 -5.89 7.57 -23.31
N ASN A 181 -4.59 7.63 -23.55
CA ASN A 181 -3.74 6.44 -23.56
C ASN A 181 -3.38 6.10 -22.11
N ILE A 182 -3.61 4.87 -21.72
CA ILE A 182 -3.19 4.32 -20.43
C ILE A 182 -2.07 3.34 -20.69
N GLU A 183 -0.92 3.56 -20.08
CA GLU A 183 0.27 2.74 -20.19
C GLU A 183 0.76 2.35 -18.79
N TYR A 184 0.97 1.05 -18.55
CA TYR A 184 1.57 0.58 -17.32
C TYR A 184 3.10 0.63 -17.44
N VAL A 185 3.73 1.42 -16.58
CA VAL A 185 5.18 1.64 -16.59
C VAL A 185 5.72 1.55 -15.16
N ASN A 186 6.61 0.60 -14.89
CA ASN A 186 7.34 0.47 -13.61
C ASN A 186 6.44 0.50 -12.35
N GLY A 187 5.30 -0.18 -12.38
CA GLY A 187 4.39 -0.28 -11.23
C GLY A 187 3.29 0.81 -11.18
N TYR A 188 3.25 1.73 -12.13
CA TYR A 188 2.29 2.83 -12.20
C TYR A 188 1.56 2.88 -13.53
N TYR A 189 0.39 3.48 -13.55
CA TYR A 189 -0.28 3.85 -14.78
C TYR A 189 0.09 5.28 -15.18
N LYS A 190 0.69 5.43 -16.34
CA LYS A 190 0.84 6.71 -17.02
C LYS A 190 -0.40 6.96 -17.86
N ILE A 191 -1.07 8.08 -17.65
CA ILE A 191 -2.25 8.47 -18.40
C ILE A 191 -1.93 9.72 -19.21
N THR A 192 -2.05 9.64 -20.54
CA THR A 192 -1.79 10.75 -21.46
C THR A 192 -3.01 11.04 -22.33
N ALA A 193 -3.30 12.31 -22.58
CA ALA A 193 -4.34 12.68 -23.53
C ALA A 193 -3.94 12.24 -24.94
N ALA A 194 -4.78 11.43 -25.60
CA ALA A 194 -4.44 10.80 -26.88
C ALA A 194 -4.23 11.79 -28.03
N HIS A 195 -4.84 12.96 -27.97
CA HIS A 195 -4.73 14.00 -29.01
C HIS A 195 -3.51 14.92 -28.87
N SER A 196 -2.83 14.91 -27.73
CA SER A 196 -1.73 15.85 -27.43
C SER A 196 -0.48 15.20 -26.84
N ASP A 197 -0.53 13.91 -26.47
CA ASP A 197 0.49 13.15 -25.76
C ASP A 197 0.94 13.74 -24.42
N LYS A 198 0.13 14.65 -23.86
CA LYS A 198 0.42 15.26 -22.56
C LYS A 198 -0.15 14.45 -21.41
N SER A 199 0.64 14.26 -20.36
CA SER A 199 0.23 13.50 -19.18
C SER A 199 -0.76 14.27 -18.32
N LEU A 200 -1.69 13.54 -17.71
CA LEU A 200 -2.47 14.06 -16.59
C LEU A 200 -1.55 14.27 -15.39
N THR A 201 -1.54 15.47 -14.84
CA THR A 201 -0.72 15.84 -13.68
C THR A 201 -1.51 16.69 -12.71
N VAL A 202 -1.12 16.63 -11.43
CA VAL A 202 -1.63 17.58 -10.43
C VAL A 202 -0.92 18.93 -10.63
N GLN A 203 -1.68 20.01 -10.67
CA GLN A 203 -1.13 21.34 -10.94
C GLN A 203 -0.10 21.75 -9.87
N ASN A 204 1.09 22.16 -10.31
CA ASN A 204 2.22 22.60 -9.46
C ASN A 204 2.67 21.55 -8.41
N ASP A 205 2.48 20.26 -8.68
CA ASP A 205 2.80 19.15 -7.77
C ASP A 205 2.19 19.29 -6.36
N LYS A 206 1.12 20.07 -6.25
CA LYS A 206 0.40 20.27 -4.98
C LYS A 206 -0.56 19.12 -4.73
N ILE A 207 -0.15 18.16 -3.92
CA ILE A 207 -1.01 17.05 -3.47
C ILE A 207 -1.80 17.52 -2.24
N GLN A 208 -2.83 18.34 -2.46
CA GLN A 208 -3.74 18.83 -1.41
C GLN A 208 -5.18 18.71 -1.91
N SER A 209 -6.13 18.68 -0.96
CA SER A 209 -7.55 18.72 -1.32
C SER A 209 -7.86 19.98 -2.13
N GLY A 210 -8.50 19.83 -3.30
CA GLY A 210 -8.89 20.92 -4.18
C GLY A 210 -7.81 21.37 -5.18
N SER A 211 -6.74 20.58 -5.40
CA SER A 211 -5.72 20.80 -6.45
C SER A 211 -6.19 20.25 -7.79
#